data_0307788cedfced0da894f6d3a2f36a3e
#
_entry.id   0307788cedfced0da894f6d3a2f36a3e
#
_cell.length_a   1.000
_cell.length_b   1.000
_cell.length_c   1.000
_cell.angle_alpha   90.00
_cell.angle_beta   90.00
_cell.angle_gamma   90.00
#
_symmetry.space_group_name_H-M   'P 1'
#
loop_
_entity.id
_entity.type
_entity.pdbx_description
1 polymer ?
#
loop_
_entity_poly.entity_id
_entity_poly.type
_entity_poly.pdbx_seq_one_letter_code
_entity_poly.pdbx_strand_id
1 'polypeptide(L)'
;MNRPLQGAKETAAAPLPRERPTDQPAHRPAGQPADRPADEPADQQESDRSRMSYVYAIGRAGTALEASAPRLTGLRDGPLRTVTAGRLTALVSSVPADAFSTEGMKAQLEDLTQLETIARTHHAVVEAAWAGTMVLPMRLATVYLDDARVRAMLDERGAEFHALLSRLEGHAEVGVKVYADARAAAAATAPAPSDEAAPAASAVSPGRAYLQQRRAQQRTHRDAYRAAGAVAGEVRVQVADMARGMVAHRPQQGELASGAGENIANEAYLVPTDRIGEFHRALKGLADGVPGVRVEITGPWAPYSFATPPAEGTHP
;
A
#
# COMPACT_ATOMS: atom_id res chain seq x y z
N MET A 1 13.13 32.37 59.59
CA MET A 1 13.56 31.92 60.92
C MET A 1 14.23 30.58 60.76
N ASN A 2 15.45 30.65 60.86
CA ASN A 2 16.48 29.87 61.54
C ASN A 2 16.89 28.52 60.98
N ARG A 3 18.02 28.56 60.32
CA ARG A 3 19.14 27.62 60.40
C ARG A 3 19.63 27.47 61.88
N PRO A 4 20.59 26.57 62.32
CA PRO A 4 21.75 26.04 61.59
C PRO A 4 22.15 24.57 61.98
N LEU A 5 23.05 23.95 61.25
CA LEU A 5 24.50 23.77 61.35
C LEU A 5 25.01 22.50 62.07
N GLN A 6 25.92 21.83 61.36
CA GLN A 6 27.23 21.24 61.72
C GLN A 6 27.27 19.89 62.49
N GLY A 7 28.09 18.97 62.04
CA GLY A 7 29.49 18.86 62.21
C GLY A 7 30.15 17.61 61.60
N ALA A 8 31.30 17.86 61.06
CA ALA A 8 32.31 16.99 60.53
C ALA A 8 33.17 16.31 61.63
N LYS A 9 33.88 15.20 61.20
CA LYS A 9 35.26 14.84 61.56
C LYS A 9 35.51 13.43 60.95
N GLU A 10 36.29 13.19 59.96
CA GLU A 10 37.75 13.19 59.80
C GLU A 10 38.58 12.49 60.89
N THR A 11 39.34 11.44 60.51
CA THR A 11 40.71 11.09 60.92
C THR A 11 40.99 9.65 60.47
N ALA A 12 41.79 9.36 59.47
CA ALA A 12 43.22 9.33 59.32
C ALA A 12 43.89 7.96 59.63
N ALA A 13 44.53 7.43 58.59
CA ALA A 13 45.90 6.94 58.40
C ALA A 13 46.36 5.57 59.01
N ALA A 14 46.66 4.63 58.12
CA ALA A 14 47.84 3.80 57.80
C ALA A 14 48.79 3.33 58.96
N PRO A 15 49.76 2.35 58.79
CA PRO A 15 50.38 1.79 57.59
C PRO A 15 50.70 0.28 57.65
N LEU A 16 51.35 -0.19 56.54
CA LEU A 16 51.91 -1.51 56.23
C LEU A 16 53.02 -1.97 57.22
N PRO A 17 53.36 -3.29 57.21
CA PRO A 17 54.68 -3.64 56.61
C PRO A 17 54.69 -4.87 55.69
N ARG A 18 55.71 -4.86 54.87
CA ARG A 18 56.22 -5.88 53.95
C ARG A 18 56.80 -7.08 54.67
N GLU A 19 56.76 -8.27 54.04
CA GLU A 19 57.99 -9.13 53.85
C GLU A 19 57.67 -10.27 52.86
N ARG A 20 58.58 -10.52 51.93
CA ARG A 20 58.82 -11.69 51.07
C ARG A 20 59.95 -12.47 51.68
N PRO A 21 60.40 -13.59 51.11
CA PRO A 21 59.89 -14.54 50.10
C PRO A 21 60.05 -16.01 50.54
N THR A 22 59.57 -17.00 49.77
CA THR A 22 60.33 -18.21 49.43
C THR A 22 59.66 -19.08 48.38
N ASP A 23 60.51 -19.59 47.57
CA ASP A 23 60.44 -20.38 46.35
C ASP A 23 59.68 -21.73 46.38
N GLN A 24 59.16 -22.05 45.22
CA GLN A 24 59.18 -23.29 44.41
C GLN A 24 58.06 -24.34 44.60
N PRO A 25 57.97 -25.33 43.65
CA PRO A 25 56.95 -25.32 42.63
C PRO A 25 56.07 -26.60 42.68
N ALA A 26 54.87 -26.62 42.17
CA ALA A 26 54.27 -27.86 41.68
C ALA A 26 52.90 -27.67 40.96
N HIS A 27 52.88 -28.32 39.83
CA HIS A 27 51.74 -28.92 39.12
C HIS A 27 50.58 -28.01 38.58
N ARG A 28 50.66 -27.71 37.28
CA ARG A 28 49.55 -27.46 36.41
C ARG A 28 48.62 -28.67 36.34
N PRO A 29 47.33 -28.54 36.50
CA PRO A 29 46.38 -29.35 35.77
C PRO A 29 46.01 -28.68 34.48
N ALA A 30 45.84 -29.50 33.44
CA ALA A 30 45.49 -29.17 32.07
C ALA A 30 44.25 -28.25 31.98
N GLY A 31 44.40 -27.23 31.14
CA GLY A 31 43.33 -26.32 30.81
C GLY A 31 42.15 -27.02 30.14
N GLN A 32 40.98 -26.80 30.67
CA GLN A 32 39.74 -26.93 29.93
C GLN A 32 39.73 -25.83 28.87
N PRO A 33 39.38 -26.14 27.60
CA PRO A 33 39.16 -25.12 26.61
C PRO A 33 37.92 -24.32 27.03
N ALA A 34 38.09 -23.00 27.13
CA ALA A 34 36.96 -22.07 27.20
C ALA A 34 36.04 -22.36 26.01
N ASP A 35 34.77 -22.60 26.30
CA ASP A 35 33.68 -22.57 25.31
C ASP A 35 33.74 -21.24 24.57
N ARG A 36 34.32 -21.26 23.38
CA ARG A 36 34.07 -20.25 22.38
C ARG A 36 32.64 -20.47 21.93
N PRO A 37 31.79 -19.40 21.85
CA PRO A 37 30.54 -19.52 21.17
C PRO A 37 30.83 -20.05 19.76
N ALA A 38 30.08 -21.07 19.34
CA ALA A 38 30.20 -21.69 18.04
C ALA A 38 30.18 -20.60 16.97
N ASP A 39 31.26 -20.53 16.17
CA ASP A 39 31.30 -19.73 14.96
C ASP A 39 30.12 -20.19 14.10
N GLU A 40 29.13 -19.34 13.96
CA GLU A 40 28.12 -19.52 12.90
C GLU A 40 28.88 -19.62 11.57
N PRO A 41 28.56 -20.61 10.73
CA PRO A 41 29.31 -20.83 9.50
C PRO A 41 29.26 -19.57 8.63
N ALA A 42 30.44 -19.14 8.18
CA ALA A 42 30.62 -17.94 7.35
C ALA A 42 29.68 -17.88 6.13
N ASP A 43 29.27 -19.03 5.60
CA ASP A 43 28.31 -19.20 4.50
C ASP A 43 26.90 -18.73 4.88
N GLN A 44 26.49 -18.81 6.13
CA GLN A 44 25.19 -18.29 6.57
C GLN A 44 25.19 -16.76 6.70
N GLN A 45 26.29 -16.17 7.15
CA GLN A 45 26.44 -14.73 7.23
C GLN A 45 26.55 -14.07 5.85
N GLU A 46 27.18 -14.71 4.88
CA GLU A 46 27.28 -14.24 3.50
C GLU A 46 25.95 -14.38 2.75
N SER A 47 25.24 -15.49 3.00
CA SER A 47 23.88 -15.71 2.49
C SER A 47 22.86 -14.70 3.06
N ASP A 48 23.04 -14.31 4.32
CA ASP A 48 22.15 -13.34 4.99
C ASP A 48 22.41 -11.90 4.52
N ARG A 49 23.66 -11.54 4.21
CA ARG A 49 24.03 -10.24 3.60
C ARG A 49 23.53 -10.04 2.18
N SER A 50 23.18 -11.12 1.48
CA SER A 50 22.64 -11.10 0.12
C SER A 50 21.11 -11.00 0.08
N ARG A 51 20.43 -10.87 1.22
CA ARG A 51 18.96 -10.84 1.32
C ARG A 51 18.49 -9.58 2.01
N MET A 52 17.32 -9.10 1.56
CA MET A 52 16.61 -7.97 2.13
C MET A 52 15.25 -8.41 2.70
N SER A 53 14.68 -7.63 3.60
CA SER A 53 13.35 -7.83 4.15
C SER A 53 12.32 -7.03 3.36
N TYR A 54 11.47 -7.72 2.61
CA TYR A 54 10.33 -7.14 1.90
C TYR A 54 9.13 -7.09 2.84
N VAL A 55 8.52 -5.91 3.01
CA VAL A 55 7.41 -5.69 3.96
C VAL A 55 6.10 -5.59 3.19
N TYR A 56 5.12 -6.42 3.55
CA TYR A 56 3.79 -6.45 2.94
C TYR A 56 2.79 -5.59 3.70
N ALA A 57 2.74 -5.75 5.01
CA ALA A 57 1.77 -5.10 5.87
C ALA A 57 2.29 -4.95 7.30
N ILE A 58 1.70 -4.02 8.05
CA ILE A 58 1.94 -3.82 9.47
C ILE A 58 0.62 -4.00 10.21
N GLY A 59 0.64 -4.76 11.30
CA GLY A 59 -0.51 -4.99 12.18
C GLY A 59 -0.16 -4.81 13.65
N ARG A 60 -1.15 -5.05 14.54
CA ARG A 60 -0.89 -5.13 15.97
C ARG A 60 -0.27 -6.48 16.32
N ALA A 61 0.71 -6.49 17.21
CA ALA A 61 1.32 -7.72 17.73
C ALA A 61 0.30 -8.55 18.52
N GLY A 62 0.49 -9.88 18.52
CA GLY A 62 -0.41 -10.82 19.22
C GLY A 62 -1.74 -11.03 18.53
N THR A 63 -1.86 -10.70 17.24
CA THR A 63 -3.09 -10.86 16.45
C THR A 63 -3.02 -12.11 15.56
N ALA A 64 -4.12 -12.34 14.80
CA ALA A 64 -4.19 -13.40 13.79
C ALA A 64 -3.10 -13.29 12.70
N LEU A 65 -2.46 -12.12 12.54
CA LEU A 65 -1.40 -11.90 11.57
C LEU A 65 -0.20 -12.83 11.80
N GLU A 66 0.22 -13.00 13.06
CA GLU A 66 1.33 -13.88 13.43
C GLU A 66 0.98 -15.36 13.19
N ALA A 67 -0.27 -15.74 13.44
CA ALA A 67 -0.74 -17.10 13.20
C ALA A 67 -0.94 -17.43 11.71
N SER A 68 -1.20 -16.42 10.88
CA SER A 68 -1.41 -16.60 9.43
C SER A 68 -0.13 -16.59 8.61
N ALA A 69 0.91 -15.90 9.06
CA ALA A 69 2.19 -15.74 8.34
C ALA A 69 2.76 -17.08 7.82
N PRO A 70 2.86 -18.17 8.60
CA PRO A 70 3.44 -19.42 8.11
C PRO A 70 2.60 -20.13 7.04
N ARG A 71 1.35 -19.71 6.83
CA ARG A 71 0.43 -20.31 5.86
C ARG A 71 0.41 -19.58 4.53
N LEU A 72 1.05 -18.43 4.46
CA LEU A 72 1.09 -17.57 3.30
C LEU A 72 2.43 -17.69 2.59
N THR A 73 2.41 -17.55 1.28
CA THR A 73 3.60 -17.58 0.43
C THR A 73 3.85 -16.18 -0.11
N GLY A 74 5.06 -15.69 0.09
CA GLY A 74 5.48 -14.38 -0.37
C GLY A 74 6.12 -14.40 -1.76
N LEU A 75 6.78 -13.32 -2.10
CA LEU A 75 7.50 -13.19 -3.36
C LEU A 75 8.53 -14.31 -3.54
N ARG A 76 8.64 -14.80 -4.79
CA ARG A 76 9.53 -15.90 -5.18
C ARG A 76 9.32 -17.17 -4.35
N ASP A 77 8.07 -17.44 -4.00
CA ASP A 77 7.66 -18.57 -3.16
C ASP A 77 8.36 -18.62 -1.79
N GLY A 78 8.88 -17.47 -1.35
CA GLY A 78 9.56 -17.34 -0.07
C GLY A 78 8.57 -17.44 1.10
N PRO A 79 8.98 -18.08 2.24
CA PRO A 79 8.14 -18.13 3.43
C PRO A 79 7.95 -16.74 4.01
N LEU A 80 6.74 -16.51 4.55
CA LEU A 80 6.45 -15.32 5.30
C LEU A 80 6.79 -15.53 6.77
N ARG A 81 7.24 -14.46 7.42
CA ARG A 81 7.50 -14.37 8.84
C ARG A 81 7.03 -13.03 9.38
N THR A 82 7.03 -12.89 10.67
CA THR A 82 6.73 -11.64 11.34
C THR A 82 7.96 -11.04 12.01
N VAL A 83 8.06 -9.72 11.97
CA VAL A 83 9.07 -8.94 12.69
C VAL A 83 8.33 -8.01 13.65
N THR A 84 8.54 -8.21 14.95
CA THR A 84 7.80 -7.50 15.99
C THR A 84 8.69 -6.48 16.69
N ALA A 85 8.11 -5.30 16.97
CA ALA A 85 8.68 -4.26 17.82
C ALA A 85 7.56 -3.64 18.66
N GLY A 86 7.70 -3.73 19.99
CA GLY A 86 6.68 -3.27 20.92
C GLY A 86 5.31 -3.92 20.67
N ARG A 87 4.33 -3.10 20.34
CA ARG A 87 2.93 -3.54 20.08
C ARG A 87 2.59 -3.67 18.60
N LEU A 88 3.58 -3.60 17.72
CA LEU A 88 3.43 -3.69 16.27
C LEU A 88 4.18 -4.92 15.74
N THR A 89 3.66 -5.47 14.66
CA THR A 89 4.29 -6.55 13.92
C THR A 89 4.19 -6.28 12.41
N ALA A 90 5.29 -6.51 11.69
CA ALA A 90 5.34 -6.43 10.24
C ALA A 90 5.34 -7.83 9.65
N LEU A 91 4.57 -8.04 8.59
CA LEU A 91 4.56 -9.26 7.77
C LEU A 91 5.61 -9.11 6.68
N VAL A 92 6.62 -9.99 6.68
CA VAL A 92 7.78 -9.87 5.80
C VAL A 92 8.16 -11.19 5.12
N SER A 93 8.86 -11.10 3.99
CA SER A 93 9.61 -12.22 3.41
C SER A 93 11.03 -11.80 3.08
N SER A 94 11.94 -12.77 2.96
CA SER A 94 13.30 -12.49 2.50
C SER A 94 13.36 -12.51 0.98
N VAL A 95 13.92 -11.45 0.40
CA VAL A 95 14.12 -11.31 -1.05
C VAL A 95 15.60 -11.10 -1.38
N PRO A 96 16.08 -11.51 -2.57
CA PRO A 96 17.47 -11.32 -2.99
C PRO A 96 17.81 -9.82 -3.11
N ALA A 97 18.93 -9.41 -2.54
CA ALA A 97 19.36 -8.01 -2.52
C ALA A 97 19.67 -7.47 -3.92
N ASP A 98 20.24 -8.27 -4.81
CA ASP A 98 20.53 -7.92 -6.20
C ASP A 98 19.25 -7.55 -6.97
N ALA A 99 18.18 -8.33 -6.79
CA ALA A 99 16.90 -8.09 -7.45
C ALA A 99 16.11 -6.92 -6.85
N PHE A 100 16.27 -6.64 -5.55
CA PHE A 100 15.50 -5.63 -4.82
C PHE A 100 16.34 -4.43 -4.38
N SER A 101 17.60 -4.32 -4.83
CA SER A 101 18.38 -3.08 -4.81
C SER A 101 17.74 -2.00 -5.69
N THR A 102 18.21 -0.78 -5.62
CA THR A 102 17.70 0.33 -6.46
C THR A 102 17.79 0.01 -7.94
N GLU A 103 18.92 -0.57 -8.41
CA GLU A 103 19.11 -0.96 -9.80
C GLU A 103 18.26 -2.18 -10.18
N GLY A 104 18.25 -3.21 -9.35
CA GLY A 104 17.47 -4.42 -9.59
C GLY A 104 15.96 -4.12 -9.63
N MET A 105 15.49 -3.27 -8.73
CA MET A 105 14.08 -2.82 -8.71
C MET A 105 13.72 -2.04 -9.97
N LYS A 106 14.61 -1.15 -10.44
CA LYS A 106 14.39 -0.43 -11.69
C LYS A 106 14.22 -1.39 -12.87
N ALA A 107 15.09 -2.39 -12.99
CA ALA A 107 14.99 -3.41 -14.04
C ALA A 107 13.68 -4.20 -13.96
N GLN A 108 13.22 -4.56 -12.74
CA GLN A 108 11.95 -5.27 -12.54
C GLN A 108 10.73 -4.40 -12.85
N LEU A 109 10.80 -3.08 -12.61
CA LEU A 109 9.72 -2.15 -12.94
C LEU A 109 9.61 -1.88 -14.45
N GLU A 110 10.68 -2.06 -15.22
CA GLU A 110 10.70 -1.97 -16.67
C GLU A 110 10.14 -3.25 -17.35
N ASP A 111 10.15 -4.40 -16.65
CA ASP A 111 9.54 -5.65 -17.11
C ASP A 111 8.10 -5.76 -16.58
N LEU A 112 7.12 -5.50 -17.45
CA LEU A 112 5.69 -5.53 -17.09
C LEU A 112 5.24 -6.88 -16.53
N THR A 113 5.79 -8.00 -16.99
CA THR A 113 5.41 -9.34 -16.53
C THR A 113 5.91 -9.58 -15.11
N GLN A 114 7.14 -9.17 -14.82
CA GLN A 114 7.69 -9.27 -13.47
C GLN A 114 6.96 -8.32 -12.52
N LEU A 115 6.71 -7.09 -12.94
CA LEU A 115 5.95 -6.12 -12.16
C LEU A 115 4.55 -6.63 -11.82
N GLU A 116 3.84 -7.21 -12.79
CA GLU A 116 2.52 -7.81 -12.59
C GLU A 116 2.60 -8.95 -11.56
N THR A 117 3.58 -9.84 -11.67
CA THR A 117 3.80 -10.94 -10.73
C THR A 117 4.05 -10.45 -9.31
N ILE A 118 4.94 -9.45 -9.15
CA ILE A 118 5.25 -8.85 -7.85
C ILE A 118 3.99 -8.18 -7.27
N ALA A 119 3.27 -7.41 -8.06
CA ALA A 119 2.07 -6.71 -7.63
C ALA A 119 0.95 -7.68 -7.21
N ARG A 120 0.71 -8.73 -7.98
CA ARG A 120 -0.30 -9.76 -7.67
C ARG A 120 0.04 -10.51 -6.40
N THR A 121 1.30 -10.95 -6.23
CA THR A 121 1.74 -11.67 -5.02
C THR A 121 1.64 -10.76 -3.79
N HIS A 122 2.14 -9.53 -3.91
CA HIS A 122 2.03 -8.54 -2.82
C HIS A 122 0.57 -8.34 -2.40
N HIS A 123 -0.31 -8.08 -3.37
CA HIS A 123 -1.73 -7.87 -3.13
C HIS A 123 -2.38 -9.09 -2.47
N ALA A 124 -2.12 -10.31 -2.99
CA ALA A 124 -2.69 -11.52 -2.43
C ALA A 124 -2.27 -11.75 -0.97
N VAL A 125 -1.02 -11.47 -0.62
CA VAL A 125 -0.53 -11.56 0.77
C VAL A 125 -1.21 -10.55 1.66
N VAL A 126 -1.34 -9.30 1.22
CA VAL A 126 -2.00 -8.24 1.99
C VAL A 126 -3.48 -8.54 2.20
N GLU A 127 -4.21 -8.97 1.17
CA GLU A 127 -5.62 -9.33 1.26
C GLU A 127 -5.86 -10.51 2.21
N ALA A 128 -5.00 -11.54 2.13
CA ALA A 128 -5.08 -12.67 3.03
C ALA A 128 -4.79 -12.29 4.49
N ALA A 129 -3.86 -11.38 4.73
CA ALA A 129 -3.57 -10.83 6.06
C ALA A 129 -4.75 -9.99 6.57
N TRP A 130 -5.29 -9.11 5.73
CA TRP A 130 -6.41 -8.24 6.04
C TRP A 130 -7.70 -9.02 6.33
N ALA A 131 -7.95 -10.12 5.63
CA ALA A 131 -9.10 -11.00 5.91
C ALA A 131 -9.10 -11.57 7.35
N GLY A 132 -7.92 -11.70 7.97
CA GLY A 132 -7.78 -12.21 9.34
C GLY A 132 -7.76 -11.15 10.42
N THR A 133 -7.25 -9.97 10.11
CA THR A 133 -7.11 -8.85 11.06
C THR A 133 -6.84 -7.54 10.35
N MET A 134 -7.10 -6.40 11.01
CA MET A 134 -6.74 -5.10 10.46
C MET A 134 -5.22 -4.96 10.30
N VAL A 135 -4.82 -4.64 9.09
CA VAL A 135 -3.44 -4.33 8.73
C VAL A 135 -3.33 -3.03 7.95
N LEU A 136 -2.18 -2.40 8.04
CA LEU A 136 -1.76 -1.30 7.17
C LEU A 136 -1.03 -1.90 5.96
N PRO A 137 -1.60 -1.88 4.76
CA PRO A 137 -0.89 -2.30 3.56
C PRO A 137 0.33 -1.40 3.32
N MET A 138 1.46 -2.02 3.07
CA MET A 138 2.66 -1.27 2.66
C MET A 138 2.64 -1.02 1.15
N ARG A 139 3.36 -0.02 0.70
CA ARG A 139 3.50 0.23 -0.74
C ARG A 139 4.26 -0.91 -1.38
N LEU A 140 3.92 -1.20 -2.63
CA LEU A 140 4.68 -2.13 -3.46
C LEU A 140 6.17 -1.81 -3.41
N ALA A 141 7.01 -2.83 -3.31
CA ALA A 141 8.46 -2.70 -3.26
C ALA A 141 9.02 -1.99 -2.01
N THR A 142 8.30 -2.05 -0.88
CA THR A 142 8.85 -1.60 0.40
C THR A 142 9.83 -2.63 0.93
N VAL A 143 11.13 -2.32 0.88
CA VAL A 143 12.22 -3.20 1.31
C VAL A 143 13.13 -2.51 2.32
N TYR A 144 13.68 -3.30 3.23
CA TYR A 144 14.68 -2.91 4.21
C TYR A 144 15.87 -3.84 4.13
N LEU A 145 17.05 -3.36 4.53
CA LEU A 145 18.29 -4.15 4.47
C LEU A 145 18.17 -5.46 5.24
N ASP A 146 17.50 -5.44 6.40
CA ASP A 146 17.34 -6.57 7.29
C ASP A 146 16.15 -6.38 8.26
N ASP A 147 15.88 -7.38 9.08
CA ASP A 147 14.83 -7.33 10.10
C ASP A 147 15.13 -6.31 11.22
N ALA A 148 16.38 -5.97 11.47
CA ALA A 148 16.73 -4.95 12.46
C ALA A 148 16.28 -3.56 12.01
N ARG A 149 16.41 -3.26 10.71
CA ARG A 149 15.90 -2.04 10.11
C ARG A 149 14.37 -2.00 10.09
N VAL A 150 13.71 -3.14 9.90
CA VAL A 150 12.24 -3.22 10.03
C VAL A 150 11.82 -2.91 11.47
N ARG A 151 12.50 -3.48 12.49
CA ARG A 151 12.21 -3.17 13.91
C ARG A 151 12.41 -1.70 14.21
N ALA A 152 13.52 -1.12 13.77
CA ALA A 152 13.80 0.30 13.97
C ALA A 152 12.69 1.19 13.38
N MET A 153 12.22 0.90 12.17
CA MET A 153 11.12 1.61 11.52
C MET A 153 9.80 1.48 12.32
N LEU A 154 9.50 0.28 12.86
CA LEU A 154 8.32 0.07 13.69
C LEU A 154 8.39 0.86 14.99
N ASP A 155 9.56 0.93 15.62
CA ASP A 155 9.78 1.71 16.84
C ASP A 155 9.69 3.22 16.58
N GLU A 156 10.36 3.71 15.54
CA GLU A 156 10.40 5.13 15.18
C GLU A 156 9.02 5.69 14.80
N ARG A 157 8.23 4.90 14.07
CA ARG A 157 6.91 5.30 13.58
C ARG A 157 5.75 4.67 14.36
N GLY A 158 6.01 4.12 15.53
CA GLY A 158 5.03 3.34 16.28
C GLY A 158 3.74 4.08 16.58
N ALA A 159 3.83 5.32 17.05
CA ALA A 159 2.66 6.16 17.35
C ALA A 159 1.80 6.42 16.10
N GLU A 160 2.43 6.69 14.96
CA GLU A 160 1.77 6.90 13.66
C GLU A 160 1.01 5.65 13.22
N PHE A 161 1.67 4.48 13.24
CA PHE A 161 1.04 3.23 12.82
C PHE A 161 -0.13 2.83 13.73
N HIS A 162 -0.01 3.05 15.04
CA HIS A 162 -1.13 2.83 15.95
C HIS A 162 -2.33 3.72 15.64
N ALA A 163 -2.10 5.00 15.37
CA ALA A 163 -3.15 5.94 14.99
C ALA A 163 -3.83 5.53 13.69
N LEU A 164 -3.05 5.14 12.67
CA LEU A 164 -3.56 4.65 11.39
C LEU A 164 -4.38 3.37 11.55
N LEU A 165 -3.85 2.35 12.25
CA LEU A 165 -4.57 1.10 12.52
C LEU A 165 -5.90 1.35 13.21
N SER A 166 -5.93 2.26 14.20
CA SER A 166 -7.16 2.61 14.92
C SER A 166 -8.17 3.35 14.03
N ARG A 167 -7.68 4.23 13.16
CA ARG A 167 -8.54 4.97 12.20
C ARG A 167 -9.17 4.07 11.16
N LEU A 168 -8.45 3.04 10.72
CA LEU A 168 -8.87 2.15 9.63
C LEU A 168 -9.65 0.92 10.14
N GLU A 169 -9.66 0.68 11.45
CA GLU A 169 -10.36 -0.46 12.04
C GLU A 169 -11.85 -0.45 11.68
N GLY A 170 -12.36 -1.60 11.22
CA GLY A 170 -13.75 -1.75 10.80
C GLY A 170 -14.10 -1.07 9.47
N HIS A 171 -13.09 -0.64 8.70
CA HIS A 171 -13.27 -0.01 7.38
C HIS A 171 -12.59 -0.81 6.28
N ALA A 172 -13.10 -0.67 5.07
CA ALA A 172 -12.51 -1.18 3.84
C ALA A 172 -12.40 -0.06 2.80
N GLU A 173 -11.53 -0.27 1.83
CA GLU A 173 -11.43 0.61 0.66
C GLU A 173 -12.36 0.12 -0.44
N VAL A 174 -13.18 1.03 -0.98
CA VAL A 174 -14.01 0.80 -2.16
C VAL A 174 -13.56 1.76 -3.25
N GLY A 175 -13.14 1.21 -4.39
CA GLY A 175 -12.76 2.00 -5.55
C GLY A 175 -13.95 2.31 -6.43
N VAL A 176 -14.06 3.55 -6.93
CA VAL A 176 -15.06 3.97 -7.90
C VAL A 176 -14.38 4.64 -9.09
N LYS A 177 -14.64 4.11 -10.28
CA LYS A 177 -14.11 4.66 -11.53
C LYS A 177 -15.25 5.05 -12.42
N VAL A 178 -15.15 6.22 -13.04
CA VAL A 178 -16.13 6.72 -14.03
C VAL A 178 -15.41 6.83 -15.37
N TYR A 179 -16.06 6.28 -16.41
CA TYR A 179 -15.52 6.24 -17.76
C TYR A 179 -16.44 6.98 -18.73
N ALA A 180 -15.84 7.63 -19.72
CA ALA A 180 -16.52 8.22 -20.86
C ALA A 180 -16.16 7.47 -22.14
N ASP A 181 -17.14 6.94 -22.86
CA ASP A 181 -17.00 6.36 -24.19
C ASP A 181 -17.78 7.18 -25.23
N ALA A 182 -17.07 8.05 -25.93
CA ALA A 182 -17.67 8.90 -26.96
C ALA A 182 -18.23 8.10 -28.16
N ARG A 183 -17.70 6.88 -28.42
CA ARG A 183 -18.21 6.02 -29.51
C ARG A 183 -19.56 5.43 -29.11
N ALA A 184 -19.65 4.89 -27.90
CA ALA A 184 -20.90 4.35 -27.37
C ALA A 184 -21.96 5.48 -27.26
N ALA A 185 -21.58 6.68 -26.83
CA ALA A 185 -22.47 7.85 -26.82
C ALA A 185 -22.98 8.20 -28.22
N ALA A 186 -22.12 8.21 -29.22
CA ALA A 186 -22.50 8.45 -30.62
C ALA A 186 -23.45 7.38 -31.16
N ALA A 187 -23.19 6.11 -30.87
CA ALA A 187 -24.02 4.99 -31.30
C ALA A 187 -25.42 5.04 -30.69
N ALA A 188 -25.52 5.42 -29.40
CA ALA A 188 -26.81 5.51 -28.70
C ALA A 188 -27.68 6.69 -29.18
N THR A 189 -27.04 7.74 -29.74
CA THR A 189 -27.75 8.91 -30.26
C THR A 189 -27.96 8.90 -31.77
N ALA A 190 -27.42 7.89 -32.47
CA ALA A 190 -27.64 7.72 -33.89
C ALA A 190 -29.13 7.40 -34.18
N PRO A 191 -29.78 8.06 -35.14
CA PRO A 191 -31.12 7.69 -35.53
C PRO A 191 -31.13 6.25 -36.04
N ALA A 192 -32.16 5.50 -35.66
CA ALA A 192 -32.38 4.15 -36.20
C ALA A 192 -32.40 4.22 -37.75
N PRO A 193 -31.83 3.26 -38.46
CA PRO A 193 -31.92 3.23 -39.90
C PRO A 193 -33.43 3.18 -40.29
N SER A 194 -33.94 4.29 -40.80
CA SER A 194 -35.31 4.33 -41.34
C SER A 194 -35.24 3.77 -42.74
N ASP A 195 -36.07 2.77 -43.03
CA ASP A 195 -36.25 2.16 -44.35
C ASP A 195 -36.91 3.09 -45.38
N GLU A 196 -37.23 4.32 -45.01
CA GLU A 196 -37.74 5.32 -45.92
C GLU A 196 -36.60 6.04 -46.63
N ALA A 197 -36.44 5.79 -47.90
CA ALA A 197 -35.57 6.50 -48.82
C ALA A 197 -35.81 7.99 -48.74
N ALA A 198 -34.91 8.71 -48.12
CA ALA A 198 -34.95 10.16 -48.08
C ALA A 198 -34.80 10.76 -49.48
N PRO A 199 -35.60 11.80 -49.85
CA PRO A 199 -35.41 12.53 -51.10
C PRO A 199 -34.06 13.25 -51.11
N ALA A 200 -33.45 13.27 -52.30
CA ALA A 200 -32.17 13.78 -52.68
C ALA A 200 -31.61 14.89 -51.75
N ALA A 201 -30.59 14.54 -51.01
CA ALA A 201 -29.78 15.48 -50.24
C ALA A 201 -29.16 16.50 -51.19
N SER A 202 -29.42 17.77 -50.98
CA SER A 202 -28.71 18.89 -51.56
C SER A 202 -27.19 18.65 -51.48
N ALA A 203 -26.50 18.80 -52.61
CA ALA A 203 -25.07 18.49 -52.77
C ALA A 203 -24.20 19.34 -51.84
N VAL A 204 -24.03 18.85 -50.63
CA VAL A 204 -23.00 19.38 -49.72
C VAL A 204 -21.67 18.96 -50.26
N SER A 205 -20.76 19.90 -50.53
CA SER A 205 -19.41 19.54 -51.03
C SER A 205 -18.73 18.55 -50.07
N PRO A 206 -17.97 17.56 -50.55
CA PRO A 206 -17.32 16.55 -49.70
C PRO A 206 -16.53 17.15 -48.52
N GLY A 207 -15.90 18.29 -48.71
CA GLY A 207 -15.19 19.01 -47.67
C GLY A 207 -16.12 19.57 -46.56
N ARG A 208 -17.31 20.07 -46.90
CA ARG A 208 -18.28 20.51 -45.92
C ARG A 208 -18.87 19.33 -45.12
N ALA A 209 -19.18 18.25 -45.78
CA ALA A 209 -19.66 17.02 -45.11
C ALA A 209 -18.61 16.52 -44.11
N TYR A 210 -17.34 16.43 -44.49
CA TYR A 210 -16.24 16.07 -43.62
C TYR A 210 -16.12 16.99 -42.39
N LEU A 211 -16.14 18.29 -42.61
CA LEU A 211 -16.06 19.26 -41.49
C LEU A 211 -17.27 19.18 -40.55
N GLN A 212 -18.46 18.96 -41.08
CA GLN A 212 -19.67 18.76 -40.26
C GLN A 212 -19.55 17.48 -39.41
N GLN A 213 -19.13 16.39 -40.02
CA GLN A 213 -18.90 15.12 -39.32
C GLN A 213 -17.87 15.27 -38.20
N ARG A 214 -16.76 15.92 -38.49
CA ARG A 214 -15.71 16.14 -37.47
C ARG A 214 -16.18 17.03 -36.33
N ARG A 215 -16.97 18.08 -36.63
CA ARG A 215 -17.61 18.92 -35.59
C ARG A 215 -18.60 18.13 -34.75
N ALA A 216 -19.40 17.27 -35.34
CA ALA A 216 -20.34 16.41 -34.64
C ALA A 216 -19.62 15.46 -33.71
N GLN A 217 -18.56 14.78 -34.17
CA GLN A 217 -17.70 13.91 -33.34
C GLN A 217 -17.09 14.65 -32.17
N GLN A 218 -16.59 15.88 -32.38
CA GLN A 218 -16.01 16.69 -31.30
C GLN A 218 -17.08 17.13 -30.28
N ARG A 219 -18.31 17.39 -30.69
CA ARG A 219 -19.40 17.72 -29.78
C ARG A 219 -19.75 16.49 -28.93
N THR A 220 -20.00 15.35 -29.57
CA THR A 220 -20.33 14.10 -28.88
C THR A 220 -19.23 13.72 -27.85
N HIS A 221 -17.96 13.88 -28.24
CA HIS A 221 -16.85 13.67 -27.33
C HIS A 221 -16.92 14.58 -26.09
N ARG A 222 -17.06 15.89 -26.29
CA ARG A 222 -17.19 16.85 -25.17
C ARG A 222 -18.40 16.57 -24.29
N ASP A 223 -19.53 16.20 -24.90
CA ASP A 223 -20.79 15.97 -24.19
C ASP A 223 -20.70 14.69 -23.35
N ALA A 224 -20.06 13.61 -23.86
CA ALA A 224 -19.77 12.40 -23.11
C ALA A 224 -18.85 12.66 -21.90
N TYR A 225 -17.80 13.46 -22.08
CA TYR A 225 -16.91 13.83 -20.98
C TYR A 225 -17.58 14.70 -19.93
N ARG A 226 -18.41 15.65 -20.36
CA ARG A 226 -19.21 16.48 -19.43
C ARG A 226 -20.19 15.63 -18.65
N ALA A 227 -20.88 14.71 -19.31
CA ALA A 227 -21.79 13.77 -18.68
C ALA A 227 -21.08 12.87 -17.66
N ALA A 228 -19.93 12.31 -18.02
CA ALA A 228 -19.12 11.50 -17.09
C ALA A 228 -18.65 12.32 -15.88
N GLY A 229 -18.23 13.58 -16.09
CA GLY A 229 -17.89 14.50 -15.01
C GLY A 229 -19.07 14.79 -14.07
N ALA A 230 -20.29 14.96 -14.62
CA ALA A 230 -21.49 15.15 -13.83
C ALA A 230 -21.83 13.89 -13.01
N VAL A 231 -21.72 12.69 -13.60
CA VAL A 231 -21.90 11.42 -12.89
C VAL A 231 -20.86 11.25 -11.78
N ALA A 232 -19.59 11.62 -12.01
CA ALA A 232 -18.58 11.59 -10.97
C ALA A 232 -18.90 12.55 -9.81
N GLY A 233 -19.44 13.71 -10.11
CA GLY A 233 -19.98 14.64 -9.10
C GLY A 233 -21.12 14.04 -8.30
N GLU A 234 -22.06 13.39 -8.97
CA GLU A 234 -23.19 12.72 -8.33
C GLU A 234 -22.76 11.56 -7.45
N VAL A 235 -21.76 10.75 -7.88
CA VAL A 235 -21.15 9.70 -7.03
C VAL A 235 -20.76 10.28 -5.67
N ARG A 236 -20.02 11.39 -5.64
CA ARG A 236 -19.55 12.01 -4.40
C ARG A 236 -20.70 12.45 -3.50
N VAL A 237 -21.75 13.00 -4.08
CA VAL A 237 -22.94 13.42 -3.34
C VAL A 237 -23.66 12.22 -2.72
N GLN A 238 -23.88 11.18 -3.50
CA GLN A 238 -24.62 9.98 -3.07
C GLN A 238 -23.94 9.21 -1.93
N VAL A 239 -22.62 9.24 -1.86
CA VAL A 239 -21.86 8.49 -0.84
C VAL A 239 -21.25 9.36 0.25
N ALA A 240 -21.52 10.66 0.27
CA ALA A 240 -20.90 11.62 1.20
C ALA A 240 -21.07 11.21 2.67
N ASP A 241 -22.24 10.71 3.06
CA ASP A 241 -22.55 10.31 4.43
C ASP A 241 -22.18 8.84 4.74
N MET A 242 -21.73 8.08 3.73
CA MET A 242 -21.42 6.66 3.85
C MET A 242 -19.91 6.42 4.02
N ALA A 243 -19.08 7.30 3.47
CA ALA A 243 -17.63 7.19 3.53
C ALA A 243 -17.03 8.07 4.62
N ARG A 244 -15.97 7.58 5.27
CA ARG A 244 -15.19 8.34 6.27
C ARG A 244 -14.07 9.15 5.66
N GLY A 245 -13.80 8.95 4.38
CA GLY A 245 -12.79 9.67 3.62
C GLY A 245 -12.81 9.28 2.16
N MET A 246 -12.21 10.12 1.34
CA MET A 246 -12.07 9.92 -0.10
C MET A 246 -10.67 10.35 -0.52
N VAL A 247 -10.05 9.57 -1.40
CA VAL A 247 -8.78 9.89 -2.06
C VAL A 247 -9.01 9.84 -3.57
N ALA A 248 -8.73 10.95 -4.26
CA ALA A 248 -8.74 11.00 -5.71
C ALA A 248 -7.39 10.53 -6.26
N HIS A 249 -7.42 9.58 -7.17
CA HIS A 249 -6.28 9.11 -7.92
C HIS A 249 -6.23 9.72 -9.31
N ARG A 250 -5.06 9.69 -9.93
CA ARG A 250 -4.95 10.05 -11.35
C ARG A 250 -5.78 9.09 -12.18
N PRO A 251 -6.59 9.59 -13.14
CA PRO A 251 -7.28 8.73 -14.09
C PRO A 251 -6.30 7.80 -14.80
N GLN A 252 -6.68 6.54 -14.96
CA GLN A 252 -5.88 5.56 -15.67
C GLN A 252 -5.88 5.86 -17.16
N GLN A 253 -4.71 5.88 -17.79
CA GLN A 253 -4.52 6.13 -19.22
C GLN A 253 -3.72 5.00 -19.87
N GLY A 254 -3.93 4.79 -21.18
CA GLY A 254 -3.19 3.81 -21.97
C GLY A 254 -3.70 2.37 -21.82
N GLU A 255 -2.82 1.39 -22.08
CA GLU A 255 -3.15 -0.05 -22.11
C GLU A 255 -3.61 -0.63 -20.76
N LEU A 256 -3.35 0.09 -19.66
CA LEU A 256 -3.83 -0.27 -18.32
C LEU A 256 -5.30 0.13 -18.07
N ALA A 257 -5.92 0.88 -18.98
CA ALA A 257 -7.33 1.19 -18.93
C ALA A 257 -8.13 -0.01 -19.41
N SER A 258 -8.59 -0.87 -18.49
CA SER A 258 -9.43 -2.02 -18.83
C SER A 258 -10.80 -1.57 -19.32
N GLY A 259 -11.12 -1.83 -20.59
CA GLY A 259 -12.45 -1.62 -21.16
C GLY A 259 -12.56 -0.46 -22.14
N ALA A 260 -13.75 -0.32 -22.76
CA ALA A 260 -14.04 0.76 -23.68
C ALA A 260 -14.25 2.09 -22.92
N GLY A 261 -13.65 3.15 -23.44
CA GLY A 261 -13.78 4.49 -22.89
C GLY A 261 -12.56 4.97 -22.10
N GLU A 262 -12.52 6.26 -21.86
CA GLU A 262 -11.47 6.94 -21.11
C GLU A 262 -11.88 7.11 -19.64
N ASN A 263 -10.97 6.83 -18.71
CA ASN A 263 -11.22 7.02 -17.29
C ASN A 263 -11.22 8.51 -16.95
N ILE A 264 -12.34 9.02 -16.46
CA ILE A 264 -12.56 10.44 -16.14
C ILE A 264 -12.37 10.70 -14.63
N ALA A 265 -12.79 9.74 -13.79
CA ALA A 265 -12.58 9.80 -12.35
C ALA A 265 -12.13 8.44 -11.84
N ASN A 266 -11.20 8.47 -10.90
CA ASN A 266 -10.67 7.30 -10.20
C ASN A 266 -10.53 7.67 -8.72
N GLU A 267 -11.43 7.15 -7.89
CA GLU A 267 -11.57 7.54 -6.50
C GLU A 267 -11.60 6.32 -5.59
N ALA A 268 -10.94 6.42 -4.45
CA ALA A 268 -10.99 5.44 -3.38
C ALA A 268 -11.79 6.03 -2.21
N TYR A 269 -12.69 5.23 -1.65
CA TYR A 269 -13.52 5.60 -0.52
C TYR A 269 -13.25 4.69 0.68
N LEU A 270 -13.07 5.27 1.86
CA LEU A 270 -12.96 4.54 3.11
C LEU A 270 -14.36 4.33 3.68
N VAL A 271 -14.87 3.11 3.58
CA VAL A 271 -16.26 2.78 3.90
C VAL A 271 -16.30 1.82 5.10
N PRO A 272 -17.15 2.08 6.13
CA PRO A 272 -17.39 1.10 7.18
C PRO A 272 -17.85 -0.24 6.58
N THR A 273 -17.29 -1.35 7.06
CA THR A 273 -17.53 -2.67 6.46
C THR A 273 -19.00 -3.09 6.51
N ASP A 274 -19.75 -2.66 7.50
CA ASP A 274 -21.19 -2.88 7.63
C ASP A 274 -22.03 -2.04 6.66
N ARG A 275 -21.48 -0.97 6.08
CA ARG A 275 -22.18 -0.08 5.13
C ARG A 275 -21.81 -0.32 3.66
N ILE A 276 -20.92 -1.26 3.35
CA ILE A 276 -20.49 -1.55 1.96
C ILE A 276 -21.69 -1.91 1.07
N GLY A 277 -22.63 -2.71 1.58
CA GLY A 277 -23.84 -3.06 0.82
C GLY A 277 -24.77 -1.87 0.53
N GLU A 278 -24.83 -0.89 1.43
CA GLU A 278 -25.54 0.37 1.23
C GLU A 278 -24.84 1.23 0.18
N PHE A 279 -23.53 1.36 0.29
CA PHE A 279 -22.68 2.08 -0.66
C PHE A 279 -22.85 1.56 -2.10
N HIS A 280 -22.78 0.24 -2.31
CA HIS A 280 -23.00 -0.36 -3.62
C HIS A 280 -24.41 -0.12 -4.16
N ARG A 281 -25.43 -0.19 -3.30
CA ARG A 281 -26.82 0.08 -3.71
C ARG A 281 -27.05 1.52 -4.12
N ALA A 282 -26.41 2.47 -3.43
CA ALA A 282 -26.52 3.89 -3.75
C ALA A 282 -25.94 4.24 -5.13
N LEU A 283 -24.89 3.54 -5.56
CA LEU A 283 -24.22 3.78 -6.84
C LEU A 283 -24.75 2.91 -7.99
N LYS A 284 -25.55 1.88 -7.67
CA LYS A 284 -26.12 0.98 -8.69
C LYS A 284 -27.05 1.76 -9.59
N GLY A 285 -26.79 1.68 -10.89
CA GLY A 285 -27.64 2.33 -11.90
C GLY A 285 -27.42 3.84 -12.04
N LEU A 286 -26.45 4.44 -11.35
CA LEU A 286 -26.22 5.88 -11.40
C LEU A 286 -25.87 6.40 -12.81
N ALA A 287 -25.29 5.56 -13.65
CA ALA A 287 -25.02 5.88 -15.05
C ALA A 287 -26.11 5.37 -16.02
N ASP A 288 -27.18 4.73 -15.53
CA ASP A 288 -28.23 4.20 -16.38
C ASP A 288 -28.92 5.33 -17.13
N GLY A 289 -29.04 5.17 -18.43
CA GLY A 289 -29.63 6.21 -19.28
C GLY A 289 -28.70 7.38 -19.65
N VAL A 290 -27.45 7.39 -19.22
CA VAL A 290 -26.42 8.36 -19.63
C VAL A 290 -25.53 7.74 -20.73
N PRO A 291 -25.79 8.09 -22.02
CA PRO A 291 -25.08 7.44 -23.12
C PRO A 291 -23.56 7.59 -23.05
N GLY A 292 -22.85 6.47 -23.17
CA GLY A 292 -21.39 6.45 -23.16
C GLY A 292 -20.75 6.72 -21.80
N VAL A 293 -21.50 6.66 -20.70
CA VAL A 293 -20.95 6.76 -19.34
C VAL A 293 -21.09 5.42 -18.63
N ARG A 294 -20.04 5.03 -17.92
CA ARG A 294 -19.99 3.80 -17.12
C ARG A 294 -19.37 4.05 -15.76
N VAL A 295 -20.00 3.54 -14.73
CA VAL A 295 -19.46 3.51 -13.36
C VAL A 295 -19.01 2.09 -13.04
N GLU A 296 -17.79 1.94 -12.55
CA GLU A 296 -17.21 0.69 -12.10
C GLU A 296 -16.87 0.80 -10.62
N ILE A 297 -17.33 -0.16 -9.82
CA ILE A 297 -17.09 -0.24 -8.40
C ILE A 297 -16.22 -1.49 -8.17
N THR A 298 -15.15 -1.33 -7.41
CA THR A 298 -14.19 -2.40 -7.10
C THR A 298 -13.99 -2.50 -5.59
N GLY A 299 -13.62 -3.69 -5.13
CA GLY A 299 -13.46 -3.96 -3.70
C GLY A 299 -14.62 -4.77 -3.10
N PRO A 300 -14.70 -4.89 -1.78
CA PRO A 300 -13.83 -4.20 -0.80
C PRO A 300 -12.39 -4.70 -0.78
N TRP A 301 -11.45 -3.79 -0.55
CA TRP A 301 -10.01 -4.04 -0.48
C TRP A 301 -9.43 -3.59 0.85
N ALA A 302 -8.26 -4.09 1.21
CA ALA A 302 -7.43 -3.49 2.25
C ALA A 302 -7.18 -2.00 1.95
N PRO A 303 -7.18 -1.10 2.96
CA PRO A 303 -7.25 0.34 2.73
C PRO A 303 -5.90 0.98 2.33
N TYR A 304 -5.37 0.63 1.15
CA TYR A 304 -4.08 1.11 0.61
C TYR A 304 -4.01 2.63 0.49
N SER A 305 -5.06 3.25 -0.02
CA SER A 305 -5.10 4.69 -0.25
C SER A 305 -5.11 5.51 1.05
N PHE A 306 -5.40 4.86 2.16
CA PHE A 306 -5.54 5.46 3.49
C PHE A 306 -4.45 5.03 4.49
N ALA A 307 -3.56 4.13 4.09
CA ALA A 307 -2.49 3.59 4.93
C ALA A 307 -1.29 4.54 5.09
N THR A 308 -1.27 5.65 4.38
CA THR A 308 -0.27 6.72 4.53
C THR A 308 -0.91 7.90 5.28
N PRO A 309 -0.18 8.57 6.19
CA PRO A 309 -0.67 9.81 6.78
C PRO A 309 -1.05 10.81 5.68
N PRO A 310 -2.09 11.61 5.87
CA PRO A 310 -2.32 12.75 4.99
C PRO A 310 -1.06 13.63 5.00
N ALA A 311 -0.60 14.05 3.82
CA ALA A 311 0.50 15.01 3.73
C ALA A 311 0.09 16.26 4.55
N GLU A 312 0.92 16.63 5.52
CA GLU A 312 0.70 17.85 6.27
C GLU A 312 0.71 19.01 5.27
N GLY A 313 -0.46 19.63 5.04
CA GLY A 313 -0.53 20.87 4.28
C GLY A 313 -1.41 20.91 3.05
N THR A 314 -2.56 20.22 3.03
CA THR A 314 -3.60 20.56 2.05
C THR A 314 -4.95 20.65 2.76
N HIS A 315 -5.12 21.73 3.52
CA HIS A 315 -6.46 22.24 3.81
C HIS A 315 -6.91 23.05 2.59
N PRO A 316 -8.17 22.86 2.12
CA PRO A 316 -8.75 23.65 1.05
C PRO A 316 -8.91 25.10 1.41
#